data_513f3ef0ea89ca0cf49ccf99baf31ab7
#
_entry.id   513f3ef0ea89ca0cf49ccf99baf31ab7
#
_cell.length_a   1.000
_cell.length_b   1.000
_cell.length_c   1.000
_cell.angle_alpha   90.00
_cell.angle_beta   90.00
_cell.angle_gamma   90.00
#
_symmetry.space_group_name_H-M   'P 1'
#
loop_
_entity.id
_entity.type
_entity.pdbx_description
1 polymer ?
#
loop_
_entity_poly.entity_id
_entity_poly.type
_entity_poly.pdbx_seq_one_letter_code
_entity_poly.pdbx_strand_id
1 'polypeptide(L)'
;MSSLDKLTIKGFKSIRSLEDFELKNLNIFIGGNGAGKTNMISFFRLLRSIINGTLSDYVRKSGGAGDLLFNGRKVTEVMFFETHFGSRGYRFSLRPTPKDSCEMTDEARFYAHGTTGWWSLGSSHDDTSLLVEEAKSKTRDSRNSKLVYDAISSWQIYHFHDTSETAGMRQYEIVQDRRQLRADASNIAPFLYHLKAKYPEEYAEILEAVRMVMPFFDDF
;
A
#
# COMPACT_ATOMS: atom_id res chain seq x y z
N MET A 1 11.88 -10.36 -6.76
CA MET A 1 10.81 -10.26 -5.74
C MET A 1 9.51 -10.69 -6.41
N SER A 2 8.63 -11.41 -5.71
CA SER A 2 7.33 -11.76 -6.28
C SER A 2 6.47 -10.49 -6.36
N SER A 3 5.95 -10.16 -7.55
CA SER A 3 4.98 -9.07 -7.72
C SER A 3 3.64 -9.47 -7.09
N LEU A 4 2.81 -8.49 -6.78
CA LEU A 4 1.40 -8.73 -6.46
C LEU A 4 0.68 -9.04 -7.78
N ASP A 5 0.17 -10.26 -7.91
CA ASP A 5 -0.42 -10.74 -9.15
C ASP A 5 -1.95 -10.62 -9.15
N LYS A 6 -2.56 -10.81 -7.98
CA LYS A 6 -4.02 -10.82 -7.85
C LYS A 6 -4.44 -10.35 -6.47
N LEU A 7 -5.58 -9.68 -6.41
CA LEU A 7 -6.18 -9.22 -5.16
C LEU A 7 -7.70 -9.35 -5.15
N THR A 8 -8.24 -9.53 -3.96
CA THR A 8 -9.67 -9.44 -3.66
C THR A 8 -9.89 -8.45 -2.53
N ILE A 9 -10.84 -7.55 -2.68
CA ILE A 9 -11.26 -6.56 -1.68
C ILE A 9 -12.78 -6.60 -1.57
N LYS A 10 -13.30 -6.79 -0.35
CA LYS A 10 -14.75 -6.75 -0.11
C LYS A 10 -15.07 -5.83 1.07
N GLY A 11 -16.09 -5.02 0.92
CA GLY A 11 -16.63 -4.19 1.99
C GLY A 11 -15.76 -3.01 2.40
N PHE A 12 -14.86 -2.52 1.55
CA PHE A 12 -13.90 -1.48 1.89
C PHE A 12 -14.19 -0.17 1.15
N LYS A 13 -14.48 0.90 1.91
CA LYS A 13 -14.76 2.25 1.38
C LYS A 13 -15.84 2.21 0.28
N SER A 14 -15.54 2.61 -0.96
CA SER A 14 -16.48 2.51 -2.09
C SER A 14 -16.45 1.15 -2.79
N ILE A 15 -15.59 0.24 -2.39
CA ILE A 15 -15.44 -1.08 -3.00
C ILE A 15 -16.35 -2.07 -2.27
N ARG A 16 -17.52 -2.36 -2.87
CA ARG A 16 -18.42 -3.40 -2.35
C ARG A 16 -17.81 -4.79 -2.49
N SER A 17 -17.39 -5.13 -3.71
CA SER A 17 -16.71 -6.38 -4.02
C SER A 17 -15.86 -6.20 -5.27
N LEU A 18 -14.59 -6.54 -5.17
CA LEU A 18 -13.63 -6.66 -6.25
C LEU A 18 -12.94 -8.00 -6.04
N GLU A 19 -13.25 -8.97 -6.89
CA GLU A 19 -12.80 -10.35 -6.70
C GLU A 19 -11.82 -10.74 -7.82
N ASP A 20 -10.78 -11.47 -7.43
CA ASP A 20 -9.77 -12.03 -8.34
C ASP A 20 -9.21 -11.01 -9.35
N PHE A 21 -9.05 -9.76 -8.91
CA PHE A 21 -8.55 -8.70 -9.76
C PHE A 21 -7.07 -8.93 -10.08
N GLU A 22 -6.79 -9.22 -11.34
CA GLU A 22 -5.42 -9.44 -11.82
C GLU A 22 -4.67 -8.13 -11.99
N LEU A 23 -3.44 -8.11 -11.50
CA LEU A 23 -2.50 -7.02 -11.67
C LEU A 23 -1.40 -7.41 -12.67
N LYS A 24 -0.99 -6.44 -13.47
CA LYS A 24 0.12 -6.55 -14.42
C LYS A 24 1.31 -5.71 -13.94
N ASN A 25 2.43 -5.76 -14.67
CA ASN A 25 3.61 -4.94 -14.34
C ASN A 25 3.31 -3.44 -14.33
N LEU A 26 2.38 -2.98 -15.17
CA LEU A 26 1.83 -1.63 -15.19
C LEU A 26 0.31 -1.70 -15.16
N ASN A 27 -0.31 -0.95 -14.24
CA ASN A 27 -1.77 -0.82 -14.13
C ASN A 27 -2.12 0.66 -14.08
N ILE A 28 -3.01 1.10 -14.95
CA ILE A 28 -3.47 2.49 -15.03
C ILE A 28 -4.95 2.54 -14.70
N PHE A 29 -5.32 3.25 -13.63
CA PHE A 29 -6.70 3.45 -13.22
C PHE A 29 -7.20 4.81 -13.71
N ILE A 30 -8.14 4.79 -14.66
CA ILE A 30 -8.76 5.99 -15.22
C ILE A 30 -10.24 6.04 -14.80
N GLY A 31 -10.75 7.22 -14.53
CA GLY A 31 -12.16 7.41 -14.18
C GLY A 31 -12.40 8.79 -13.58
N GLY A 32 -13.66 9.19 -13.51
CA GLY A 32 -14.09 10.44 -12.89
C GLY A 32 -13.79 10.52 -11.39
N ASN A 33 -14.04 11.70 -10.80
CA ASN A 33 -13.95 11.86 -9.35
C ASN A 33 -15.02 10.98 -8.68
N GLY A 34 -14.64 10.32 -7.58
CA GLY A 34 -15.52 9.38 -6.89
C GLY A 34 -15.53 7.95 -7.44
N ALA A 35 -14.88 7.66 -8.59
CA ALA A 35 -14.85 6.31 -9.18
C ALA A 35 -14.08 5.25 -8.38
N GLY A 36 -13.54 5.59 -7.20
CA GLY A 36 -12.85 4.64 -6.32
C GLY A 36 -11.34 4.50 -6.54
N LYS A 37 -10.72 5.24 -7.46
CA LYS A 37 -9.27 5.19 -7.70
C LYS A 37 -8.45 5.38 -6.43
N THR A 38 -8.78 6.41 -5.64
CA THR A 38 -8.13 6.70 -4.35
C THR A 38 -8.35 5.58 -3.34
N ASN A 39 -9.49 4.87 -3.41
CA ASN A 39 -9.77 3.77 -2.50
C ASN A 39 -8.92 2.53 -2.80
N MET A 40 -8.54 2.32 -4.06
CA MET A 40 -7.54 1.32 -4.43
C MET A 40 -6.16 1.66 -3.79
N ILE A 41 -5.73 2.91 -3.88
CA ILE A 41 -4.49 3.35 -3.21
C ILE A 41 -4.61 3.23 -1.69
N SER A 42 -5.79 3.52 -1.12
CA SER A 42 -6.04 3.37 0.32
C SER A 42 -5.90 1.92 0.79
N PHE A 43 -6.23 0.93 -0.04
CA PHE A 43 -6.00 -0.48 0.25
C PHE A 43 -4.49 -0.79 0.41
N PHE A 44 -3.64 -0.30 -0.48
CA PHE A 44 -2.18 -0.48 -0.34
C PHE A 44 -1.62 0.21 0.91
N ARG A 45 -2.15 1.38 1.27
CA ARG A 45 -1.81 2.07 2.52
C ARG A 45 -2.24 1.28 3.75
N LEU A 46 -3.43 0.68 3.72
CA LEU A 46 -3.92 -0.21 4.77
C LEU A 46 -2.97 -1.39 4.97
N LEU A 47 -2.61 -2.11 3.90
CA LEU A 47 -1.66 -3.22 3.98
C LEU A 47 -0.31 -2.78 4.57
N ARG A 48 0.22 -1.64 4.13
CA ARG A 48 1.46 -1.07 4.71
C ARG A 48 1.31 -0.77 6.20
N SER A 49 0.16 -0.25 6.64
CA SER A 49 -0.07 0.04 8.05
C SER A 49 -0.11 -1.24 8.90
N ILE A 50 -0.70 -2.32 8.38
CA ILE A 50 -0.73 -3.64 9.04
C ILE A 50 0.71 -4.18 9.19
N ILE A 51 1.47 -4.19 8.11
CA ILE A 51 2.86 -4.69 8.12
C ILE A 51 3.76 -3.88 9.07
N ASN A 52 3.49 -2.59 9.21
CA ASN A 52 4.25 -1.70 10.09
C ASN A 52 3.74 -1.67 11.54
N GLY A 53 2.65 -2.38 11.88
CA GLY A 53 2.04 -2.36 13.21
C GLY A 53 1.42 -1.00 13.57
N THR A 54 0.82 -0.32 12.61
CA THR A 54 0.21 1.02 12.76
C THR A 54 -1.24 1.07 12.27
N LEU A 55 -1.95 -0.07 12.34
CA LEU A 55 -3.33 -0.18 11.89
C LEU A 55 -4.26 0.81 12.61
N SER A 56 -4.16 0.91 13.94
CA SER A 56 -4.97 1.84 14.74
C SER A 56 -4.77 3.29 14.33
N ASP A 57 -3.55 3.69 14.04
CA ASP A 57 -3.24 5.04 13.53
C ASP A 57 -3.84 5.28 12.15
N TYR A 58 -3.78 4.28 11.26
CA TYR A 58 -4.38 4.36 9.95
C TYR A 58 -5.91 4.50 10.04
N VAL A 59 -6.57 3.68 10.87
CA VAL A 59 -8.02 3.74 11.11
C VAL A 59 -8.42 5.12 11.62
N ARG A 60 -7.76 5.62 12.66
CA ARG A 60 -8.01 6.94 13.23
C ARG A 60 -7.84 8.07 12.22
N LYS A 61 -6.77 8.07 11.44
CA LYS A 61 -6.50 9.08 10.39
C LYS A 61 -7.49 8.99 9.22
N SER A 62 -8.14 7.85 9.06
CA SER A 62 -9.15 7.62 8.02
C SER A 62 -10.57 8.02 8.43
N GLY A 63 -10.78 8.58 9.64
CA GLY A 63 -12.07 8.97 10.17
C GLY A 63 -12.75 7.91 11.05
N GLY A 64 -12.03 6.83 11.39
CA GLY A 64 -12.54 5.71 12.19
C GLY A 64 -12.89 4.48 11.35
N ALA A 65 -13.22 3.38 12.03
CA ALA A 65 -13.56 2.12 11.40
C ALA A 65 -14.82 2.22 10.53
N GLY A 66 -15.79 3.06 10.94
CA GLY A 66 -17.02 3.30 10.19
C GLY A 66 -16.78 3.82 8.78
N ASP A 67 -15.81 4.71 8.61
CA ASP A 67 -15.46 5.36 7.32
C ASP A 67 -14.65 4.43 6.39
N LEU A 68 -14.12 3.33 6.94
CA LEU A 68 -13.47 2.29 6.15
C LEU A 68 -14.45 1.27 5.58
N LEU A 69 -15.65 1.14 6.14
CA LEU A 69 -16.66 0.17 5.71
C LEU A 69 -17.44 0.68 4.50
N PHE A 70 -17.71 -0.21 3.56
CA PHE A 70 -18.61 0.08 2.45
C PHE A 70 -20.02 0.39 2.98
N ASN A 71 -20.51 1.61 2.72
CA ASN A 71 -21.78 2.13 3.22
C ASN A 71 -21.97 2.06 4.76
N GLY A 72 -20.84 2.02 5.50
CA GLY A 72 -20.82 2.08 6.95
C GLY A 72 -21.28 0.79 7.66
N ARG A 73 -21.31 0.86 9.00
CA ARG A 73 -21.53 -0.29 9.90
C ARG A 73 -22.92 -0.95 9.77
N LYS A 74 -23.92 -0.24 9.23
CA LYS A 74 -25.28 -0.79 9.04
C LYS A 74 -25.37 -1.73 7.85
N VAL A 75 -24.44 -1.63 6.90
CA VAL A 75 -24.43 -2.39 5.64
C VAL A 75 -23.31 -3.41 5.61
N THR A 76 -22.15 -3.06 6.15
CA THR A 76 -20.96 -3.90 6.13
C THR A 76 -20.47 -4.17 7.55
N GLU A 77 -20.46 -5.44 7.94
CA GLU A 77 -19.98 -5.86 9.25
C GLU A 77 -18.49 -6.19 9.27
N VAL A 78 -17.96 -6.65 8.13
CA VAL A 78 -16.58 -7.14 8.00
C VAL A 78 -16.01 -6.73 6.64
N MET A 79 -14.79 -6.25 6.63
CA MET A 79 -13.99 -6.08 5.42
C MET A 79 -13.13 -7.33 5.20
N PHE A 80 -13.06 -7.81 3.97
CA PHE A 80 -12.24 -8.97 3.61
C PHE A 80 -11.21 -8.58 2.56
N PHE A 81 -9.99 -9.09 2.74
CA PHE A 81 -8.87 -8.81 1.87
C PHE A 81 -8.09 -10.10 1.57
N GLU A 82 -7.71 -10.27 0.31
CA GLU A 82 -6.88 -11.37 -0.13
C GLU A 82 -5.89 -10.87 -1.20
N THR A 83 -4.64 -11.31 -1.11
CA THR A 83 -3.56 -10.94 -2.02
C THR A 83 -2.75 -12.17 -2.41
N HIS A 84 -2.32 -12.25 -3.67
CA HIS A 84 -1.47 -13.32 -4.19
C HIS A 84 -0.16 -12.76 -4.77
N PHE A 85 0.92 -13.45 -4.47
CA PHE A 85 2.28 -13.15 -4.89
C PHE A 85 2.89 -14.43 -5.48
N GLY A 86 2.56 -14.75 -6.73
CA GLY A 86 2.91 -16.03 -7.36
C GLY A 86 2.34 -17.21 -6.58
N SER A 87 3.23 -18.06 -6.08
CA SER A 87 2.83 -19.24 -5.29
C SER A 87 2.48 -18.95 -3.83
N ARG A 88 2.38 -17.71 -3.42
CA ARG A 88 2.10 -17.28 -2.04
C ARG A 88 0.93 -16.34 -1.99
N GLY A 89 0.31 -16.24 -0.82
CA GLY A 89 -0.77 -15.28 -0.60
C GLY A 89 -0.94 -14.94 0.88
N TYR A 90 -1.69 -13.89 1.10
CA TYR A 90 -2.07 -13.41 2.42
C TYR A 90 -3.51 -12.94 2.38
N ARG A 91 -4.29 -13.38 3.34
CA ARG A 91 -5.67 -12.91 3.53
C ARG A 91 -5.96 -12.63 4.98
N PHE A 92 -6.87 -11.71 5.20
CA PHE A 92 -7.38 -11.36 6.53
C PHE A 92 -8.74 -10.66 6.42
N SER A 93 -9.45 -10.63 7.54
CA SER A 93 -10.65 -9.84 7.70
C SER A 93 -10.42 -8.75 8.74
N LEU A 94 -11.05 -7.58 8.56
CA LEU A 94 -11.09 -6.52 9.56
C LEU A 94 -12.53 -6.30 9.99
N ARG A 95 -12.76 -6.36 11.30
CA ARG A 95 -14.04 -6.08 11.93
C ARG A 95 -13.95 -4.80 12.76
N PRO A 96 -14.94 -3.89 12.63
CA PRO A 96 -14.97 -2.69 13.47
C PRO A 96 -15.27 -3.04 14.92
N THR A 97 -14.56 -2.39 15.84
CA THR A 97 -14.79 -2.51 17.28
C THR A 97 -15.74 -1.41 17.78
N PRO A 98 -16.33 -1.58 18.99
CA PRO A 98 -17.13 -0.52 19.61
C PRO A 98 -16.36 0.80 19.85
N LYS A 99 -15.03 0.74 19.95
CA LYS A 99 -14.14 1.89 20.15
C LYS A 99 -13.76 2.60 18.84
N ASP A 100 -14.44 2.29 17.74
CA ASP A 100 -14.19 2.82 16.40
C ASP A 100 -12.79 2.52 15.84
N SER A 101 -12.19 1.44 16.32
CA SER A 101 -10.98 0.81 15.77
C SER A 101 -11.35 -0.43 14.95
N CYS A 102 -10.35 -1.15 14.45
CA CYS A 102 -10.52 -2.44 13.80
C CYS A 102 -9.76 -3.53 14.56
N GLU A 103 -10.33 -4.73 14.60
CA GLU A 103 -9.64 -5.95 14.98
C GLU A 103 -9.42 -6.83 13.74
N MET A 104 -8.31 -7.54 13.71
CA MET A 104 -7.97 -8.45 12.63
C MET A 104 -8.47 -9.85 12.96
N THR A 105 -9.26 -10.41 12.03
CA THR A 105 -9.81 -11.77 12.16
C THR A 105 -9.44 -12.60 10.94
N ASP A 106 -9.51 -13.94 11.09
CA ASP A 106 -9.31 -14.90 9.99
C ASP A 106 -8.01 -14.68 9.19
N GLU A 107 -6.94 -14.34 9.89
CA GLU A 107 -5.64 -14.15 9.25
C GLU A 107 -5.10 -15.49 8.77
N ALA A 108 -4.68 -15.55 7.49
CA ALA A 108 -4.16 -16.75 6.86
C ALA A 108 -3.13 -16.45 5.79
N ARG A 109 -2.22 -17.40 5.60
CA ARG A 109 -1.25 -17.42 4.49
C ARG A 109 -1.59 -18.51 3.48
N PHE A 110 -1.24 -18.28 2.22
CA PHE A 110 -1.37 -19.25 1.14
C PHE A 110 -0.02 -19.75 0.66
N TYR A 111 0.02 -21.02 0.30
CA TYR A 111 1.19 -21.62 -0.33
C TYR A 111 0.79 -22.67 -1.36
N ALA A 112 1.38 -22.60 -2.57
CA ALA A 112 1.00 -23.44 -3.71
C ALA A 112 2.01 -24.56 -4.03
N HIS A 113 2.97 -24.87 -3.16
CA HIS A 113 3.90 -25.99 -3.35
C HIS A 113 3.65 -27.10 -2.33
N GLY A 114 3.62 -28.36 -2.80
CA GLY A 114 3.28 -29.50 -1.96
C GLY A 114 1.79 -29.53 -1.65
N THR A 115 1.41 -29.45 -0.38
CA THR A 115 0.03 -29.30 0.01
C THR A 115 -0.41 -27.86 -0.24
N THR A 116 -1.13 -27.64 -1.36
CA THR A 116 -1.65 -26.33 -1.75
C THR A 116 -2.86 -25.94 -0.89
N GLY A 117 -2.87 -24.72 -0.36
CA GLY A 117 -4.03 -24.19 0.36
C GLY A 117 -3.75 -22.99 1.26
N TRP A 118 -4.81 -22.59 1.95
CA TRP A 118 -4.78 -21.56 2.98
C TRP A 118 -4.50 -22.18 4.33
N TRP A 119 -3.56 -21.59 5.05
CA TRP A 119 -3.17 -21.99 6.40
C TRP A 119 -3.52 -20.87 7.37
N SER A 120 -4.44 -21.16 8.28
CA SER A 120 -4.84 -20.18 9.28
C SER A 120 -3.67 -19.82 10.19
N LEU A 121 -3.53 -18.54 10.47
CA LEU A 121 -2.63 -17.98 11.47
C LEU A 121 -3.39 -17.64 12.76
N GLY A 122 -4.70 -17.41 12.65
CA GLY A 122 -5.57 -17.09 13.78
C GLY A 122 -6.24 -15.73 13.65
N SER A 123 -6.42 -15.07 14.80
CA SER A 123 -6.98 -13.71 14.90
C SER A 123 -6.14 -12.90 15.87
N SER A 124 -5.98 -11.61 15.62
CA SER A 124 -5.32 -10.69 16.53
C SER A 124 -6.22 -9.50 16.86
N HIS A 125 -6.11 -9.01 18.08
CA HIS A 125 -6.90 -7.88 18.58
C HIS A 125 -6.09 -6.58 18.61
N ASP A 126 -4.81 -6.65 18.30
CA ASP A 126 -3.86 -5.54 18.31
C ASP A 126 -3.45 -5.13 16.90
N ASP A 127 -2.61 -4.11 16.82
CA ASP A 127 -2.01 -3.64 15.56
C ASP A 127 -1.05 -4.66 14.92
N THR A 128 -0.67 -5.70 15.65
CA THR A 128 0.30 -6.69 15.21
C THR A 128 -0.35 -7.77 14.36
N SER A 129 0.08 -7.91 13.12
CA SER A 129 -0.30 -9.01 12.24
C SER A 129 0.44 -10.29 12.62
N LEU A 130 -0.28 -11.42 12.70
CA LEU A 130 0.30 -12.74 12.94
C LEU A 130 1.22 -13.15 11.77
N LEU A 131 0.97 -12.69 10.54
CA LEU A 131 1.91 -12.84 9.43
C LEU A 131 3.26 -12.18 9.74
N VAL A 132 3.25 -10.98 10.34
CA VAL A 132 4.48 -10.25 10.70
C VAL A 132 5.23 -10.98 11.81
N GLU A 133 4.51 -11.48 12.81
CA GLU A 133 5.12 -12.29 13.89
C GLU A 133 5.75 -13.57 13.34
N GLU A 134 5.02 -14.30 12.49
CA GLU A 134 5.55 -15.49 11.84
C GLU A 134 6.76 -15.16 10.97
N ALA A 135 6.71 -14.10 10.17
CA ALA A 135 7.81 -13.68 9.30
C ALA A 135 9.11 -13.37 10.07
N LYS A 136 8.99 -12.88 11.30
CA LYS A 136 10.11 -12.59 12.22
C LYS A 136 10.55 -13.82 13.03
N SER A 137 9.75 -14.89 13.05
CA SER A 137 10.09 -16.13 13.78
C SER A 137 11.20 -16.90 13.06
N LYS A 138 11.80 -17.89 13.74
CA LYS A 138 12.81 -18.77 13.16
C LYS A 138 12.24 -20.16 12.79
N THR A 139 10.95 -20.25 12.56
CA THR A 139 10.28 -21.50 12.19
C THR A 139 10.50 -21.84 10.72
N ARG A 140 10.28 -23.11 10.36
CA ARG A 140 10.38 -23.56 8.95
C ARG A 140 9.40 -22.80 8.04
N ASP A 141 8.25 -22.47 8.54
CA ASP A 141 7.16 -21.81 7.81
C ASP A 141 7.36 -20.29 7.66
N SER A 142 8.19 -19.69 8.51
CA SER A 142 8.48 -18.25 8.50
C SER A 142 9.02 -17.73 7.17
N ARG A 143 9.68 -18.58 6.36
CA ARG A 143 10.20 -18.20 5.04
C ARG A 143 9.06 -17.73 4.10
N ASN A 144 7.90 -18.38 4.13
CA ASN A 144 6.78 -18.03 3.26
C ASN A 144 6.15 -16.70 3.68
N SER A 145 5.88 -16.53 4.96
CA SER A 145 5.37 -15.29 5.53
C SER A 145 6.38 -14.14 5.37
N LYS A 146 7.67 -14.44 5.51
CA LYS A 146 8.73 -13.44 5.27
C LYS A 146 8.75 -12.93 3.84
N LEU A 147 8.55 -13.77 2.84
CA LEU A 147 8.52 -13.34 1.43
C LEU A 147 7.33 -12.43 1.13
N VAL A 148 6.15 -12.69 1.71
CA VAL A 148 4.99 -11.80 1.62
C VAL A 148 5.26 -10.49 2.37
N TYR A 149 5.79 -10.58 3.60
CA TYR A 149 6.19 -9.41 4.39
C TYR A 149 7.19 -8.52 3.61
N ASP A 150 8.25 -9.10 3.09
CA ASP A 150 9.30 -8.38 2.34
C ASP A 150 8.72 -7.73 1.07
N ALA A 151 7.80 -8.43 0.36
CA ALA A 151 7.13 -7.90 -0.82
C ALA A 151 6.30 -6.64 -0.48
N ILE A 152 5.42 -6.72 0.53
CA ILE A 152 4.58 -5.59 0.94
C ILE A 152 5.44 -4.44 1.52
N SER A 153 6.46 -4.77 2.31
CA SER A 153 7.38 -3.79 2.92
C SER A 153 8.18 -3.01 1.88
N SER A 154 8.43 -3.60 0.71
CA SER A 154 9.17 -2.94 -0.37
C SER A 154 8.34 -1.91 -1.15
N TRP A 155 7.02 -1.91 -1.00
CA TRP A 155 6.17 -0.99 -1.76
C TRP A 155 6.45 0.46 -1.40
N GLN A 156 6.48 1.31 -2.43
CA GLN A 156 6.52 2.76 -2.28
C GLN A 156 5.17 3.33 -2.75
N ILE A 157 4.51 4.09 -1.90
CA ILE A 157 3.21 4.70 -2.20
C ILE A 157 3.41 6.20 -2.23
N TYR A 158 3.35 6.78 -3.43
CA TYR A 158 3.51 8.21 -3.64
C TYR A 158 2.17 8.91 -3.81
N HIS A 159 2.13 10.18 -3.45
CA HIS A 159 0.92 10.98 -3.49
C HIS A 159 1.24 12.44 -3.82
N PHE A 160 1.34 12.73 -5.10
CA PHE A 160 1.89 13.99 -5.63
C PHE A 160 0.83 15.03 -6.02
N HIS A 161 -0.36 14.98 -5.46
CA HIS A 161 -1.41 15.89 -5.92
C HIS A 161 -1.64 17.14 -5.06
N ASP A 162 -0.93 17.32 -3.98
CA ASP A 162 -0.92 18.60 -3.28
C ASP A 162 -0.02 19.59 -4.01
N THR A 163 -0.65 20.49 -4.78
CA THR A 163 0.03 21.57 -5.51
C THR A 163 -0.31 22.95 -4.92
N SER A 164 -0.91 22.99 -3.71
CA SER A 164 -1.21 24.25 -3.01
C SER A 164 0.06 25.04 -2.72
N GLU A 165 -0.09 26.31 -2.38
CA GLU A 165 1.05 27.16 -2.00
C GLU A 165 1.78 26.65 -0.75
N THR A 166 1.06 25.91 0.12
CA THR A 166 1.59 25.29 1.33
C THR A 166 2.09 23.87 1.12
N ALA A 167 2.00 23.33 -0.10
CA ALA A 167 2.48 21.99 -0.43
C ALA A 167 3.95 21.82 -0.04
N GLY A 168 4.28 20.67 0.54
CA GLY A 168 5.64 20.36 0.98
C GLY A 168 6.67 20.54 -0.14
N MET A 169 6.33 20.18 -1.38
CA MET A 169 7.21 20.35 -2.55
C MET A 169 7.54 21.81 -2.91
N ARG A 170 6.81 22.78 -2.36
CA ARG A 170 7.05 24.22 -2.55
C ARG A 170 7.77 24.88 -1.37
N GLN A 171 8.03 24.11 -0.31
CA GLN A 171 8.73 24.61 0.86
C GLN A 171 10.23 24.43 0.72
N TYR A 172 10.97 25.22 1.50
CA TYR A 172 12.42 25.08 1.59
C TYR A 172 12.77 23.77 2.30
N GLU A 173 13.58 22.94 1.66
CA GLU A 173 14.02 21.66 2.21
C GLU A 173 15.54 21.61 2.35
N ILE A 174 16.00 20.80 3.30
CA ILE A 174 17.43 20.64 3.58
C ILE A 174 18.05 19.73 2.51
N VAL A 175 19.12 20.15 1.87
CA VAL A 175 19.82 19.40 0.79
C VAL A 175 20.30 18.00 1.22
N GLN A 176 20.45 17.76 2.54
CA GLN A 176 20.82 16.45 3.07
C GLN A 176 19.76 15.37 2.89
N ASP A 177 18.46 15.73 2.80
CA ASP A 177 17.37 14.77 2.61
C ASP A 177 17.14 14.45 1.12
N ARG A 178 18.08 13.76 0.52
CA ARG A 178 18.19 13.53 -0.92
C ARG A 178 18.30 12.06 -1.36
N ARG A 179 18.33 11.12 -0.40
CA ARG A 179 18.59 9.69 -0.75
C ARG A 179 17.35 8.96 -1.26
N GLN A 180 16.19 9.33 -0.78
CA GLN A 180 14.91 8.74 -1.18
C GLN A 180 13.86 9.83 -1.34
N LEU A 181 13.06 9.73 -2.41
CA LEU A 181 11.92 10.61 -2.59
C LEU A 181 10.87 10.31 -1.52
N ARG A 182 10.41 11.34 -0.81
CA ARG A 182 9.31 11.21 0.16
C ARG A 182 7.98 10.95 -0.55
N ALA A 183 7.06 10.29 0.17
CA ALA A 183 5.77 9.89 -0.37
C ALA A 183 4.90 11.07 -0.86
N ASP A 184 5.08 12.25 -0.30
CA ASP A 184 4.39 13.50 -0.63
C ASP A 184 5.20 14.40 -1.58
N ALA A 185 6.36 13.95 -2.03
CA ALA A 185 7.34 14.71 -2.81
C ALA A 185 7.86 15.99 -2.14
N SER A 186 7.72 16.16 -0.82
CA SER A 186 8.19 17.37 -0.13
C SER A 186 9.68 17.64 -0.39
N ASN A 187 10.51 16.60 -0.56
CA ASN A 187 11.93 16.72 -0.84
C ASN A 187 12.30 16.53 -2.34
N ILE A 188 11.39 16.84 -3.26
CA ILE A 188 11.64 16.61 -4.70
C ILE A 188 12.84 17.41 -5.22
N ALA A 189 13.02 18.66 -4.79
CA ALA A 189 14.13 19.51 -5.24
C ALA A 189 15.51 18.97 -4.79
N PRO A 190 15.78 18.65 -3.51
CA PRO A 190 17.04 18.04 -3.13
C PRO A 190 17.24 16.63 -3.69
N PHE A 191 16.16 15.88 -3.94
CA PHE A 191 16.24 14.57 -4.59
C PHE A 191 16.70 14.70 -6.05
N LEU A 192 16.07 15.57 -6.85
CA LEU A 192 16.45 15.81 -8.26
C LEU A 192 17.86 16.39 -8.36
N TYR A 193 18.24 17.30 -7.46
CA TYR A 193 19.60 17.83 -7.40
C TYR A 193 20.65 16.73 -7.17
N HIS A 194 20.35 15.79 -6.27
CA HIS A 194 21.20 14.63 -6.02
C HIS A 194 21.26 13.69 -7.23
N LEU A 195 20.11 13.42 -7.86
CA LEU A 195 20.01 12.57 -9.03
C LEU A 195 20.86 13.13 -10.18
N LYS A 196 20.71 14.43 -10.47
CA LYS A 196 21.50 15.13 -11.50
C LYS A 196 23.00 15.01 -11.27
N ALA A 197 23.45 15.08 -10.01
CA ALA A 197 24.86 15.04 -9.67
C ALA A 197 25.48 13.63 -9.63
N LYS A 198 24.70 12.60 -9.30
CA LYS A 198 25.20 11.25 -9.05
C LYS A 198 24.71 10.18 -10.05
N TYR A 199 23.58 10.44 -10.68
CA TYR A 199 22.88 9.52 -11.58
C TYR A 199 22.37 10.29 -12.81
N PRO A 200 23.31 10.83 -13.63
CA PRO A 200 22.94 11.72 -14.75
C PRO A 200 22.12 11.01 -15.84
N GLU A 201 22.29 9.71 -16.02
CA GLU A 201 21.53 8.92 -17.00
C GLU A 201 20.07 8.83 -16.58
N GLU A 202 19.78 8.46 -15.34
CA GLU A 202 18.43 8.38 -14.78
C GLU A 202 17.77 9.77 -14.72
N TYR A 203 18.55 10.82 -14.47
CA TYR A 203 18.07 12.18 -14.51
C TYR A 203 17.64 12.59 -15.94
N ALA A 204 18.43 12.22 -16.94
CA ALA A 204 18.12 12.48 -18.35
C ALA A 204 16.85 11.77 -18.80
N GLU A 205 16.60 10.52 -18.38
CA GLU A 205 15.36 9.81 -18.65
C GLU A 205 14.13 10.54 -18.09
N ILE A 206 14.24 11.13 -16.89
CA ILE A 206 13.16 11.94 -16.30
C ILE A 206 12.93 13.20 -17.15
N LEU A 207 13.98 13.89 -17.56
CA LEU A 207 13.86 15.07 -18.44
C LEU A 207 13.18 14.74 -19.76
N GLU A 208 13.56 13.64 -20.39
CA GLU A 208 12.93 13.19 -21.65
C GLU A 208 11.45 12.87 -21.44
N ALA A 209 11.10 12.19 -20.37
CA ALA A 209 9.71 11.89 -20.04
C ALA A 209 8.87 13.16 -19.81
N VAL A 210 9.44 14.19 -19.16
CA VAL A 210 8.77 15.49 -18.98
C VAL A 210 8.63 16.22 -20.30
N ARG A 211 9.66 16.21 -21.15
CA ARG A 211 9.64 16.85 -22.47
C ARG A 211 8.64 16.24 -23.44
N MET A 212 8.32 14.94 -23.31
CA MET A 212 7.23 14.33 -24.08
C MET A 212 5.87 14.99 -23.82
N VAL A 213 5.65 15.48 -22.59
CA VAL A 213 4.39 16.13 -22.17
C VAL A 213 4.49 17.66 -22.30
N MET A 214 5.67 18.20 -22.05
CA MET A 214 5.98 19.63 -22.06
C MET A 214 7.21 19.90 -22.93
N PRO A 215 7.07 19.99 -24.27
CA PRO A 215 8.21 20.09 -25.19
C PRO A 215 9.15 21.28 -24.96
N PHE A 216 8.66 22.33 -24.28
CA PHE A 216 9.43 23.54 -23.98
C PHE A 216 10.15 23.47 -22.62
N PHE A 217 10.04 22.35 -21.91
CA PHE A 217 10.70 22.18 -20.63
C PHE A 217 12.21 22.03 -20.83
N ASP A 218 12.98 22.89 -20.20
CA ASP A 218 14.45 22.88 -20.31
C ASP A 218 15.06 22.01 -19.23
N ASP A 219 14.88 22.36 -17.96
CA ASP A 219 15.50 21.68 -16.80
C ASP A 219 14.69 21.95 -15.52
N PHE A 220 14.96 21.16 -14.45
CA PHE A 220 14.42 21.37 -13.10
C PHE A 220 15.21 22.41 -12.32
#